data_252c00a6d94c059b733aca7064b7a398
#
_entry.id   252c00a6d94c059b733aca7064b7a398
#
_cell.length_a   1.000
_cell.length_b   1.000
_cell.length_c   1.000
_cell.angle_alpha   90.00
_cell.angle_beta   90.00
_cell.angle_gamma   90.00
#
_symmetry.space_group_name_H-M   'P 1'
#
loop_
_entity.id
_entity.type
_entity.pdbx_description
1 polymer ?
#
loop_
_entity_poly.entity_id
_entity_poly.type
_entity_poly.pdbx_seq_one_letter_code
_entity_poly.pdbx_strand_id
1 'polypeptide(L)'
;MTTSAIQIDELAVAGLCRAYGVSKLSLFGSVLRSDFNPDRSDIDVLVEFAPGVHRNLLKLLEIQHRLGELFGRTVDLTTPGSLSKYFRDDVVATAKVLYDAA
;
A
#
# COMPACT_ATOMS: atom_id res chain seq x y z
N MET A 1 9.16 5.05 17.79
CA MET A 1 7.80 4.65 18.16
C MET A 1 6.85 4.79 16.98
N THR A 2 6.01 3.79 16.77
CA THR A 2 5.05 3.84 15.67
C THR A 2 3.79 4.58 16.08
N THR A 3 3.23 5.34 15.13
CA THR A 3 1.93 5.99 15.30
C THR A 3 0.83 5.26 14.56
N SER A 4 1.19 4.18 13.86
CA SER A 4 0.21 3.38 13.12
C SER A 4 -0.62 2.53 14.04
N ALA A 5 -1.88 2.28 13.65
CA ALA A 5 -2.74 1.34 14.35
C ALA A 5 -2.35 -0.11 14.11
N ILE A 6 -1.44 -0.37 13.18
CA ILE A 6 -0.96 -1.71 12.83
C ILE A 6 0.57 -1.74 12.92
N GLN A 7 1.10 -2.94 13.18
CA GLN A 7 2.53 -3.15 13.11
C GLN A 7 2.92 -3.51 11.68
N ILE A 8 4.00 -2.90 11.21
CA ILE A 8 4.48 -3.10 9.85
C ILE A 8 5.94 -3.51 9.89
N ASP A 9 6.25 -4.66 9.29
CA ASP A 9 7.62 -5.10 9.10
C ASP A 9 8.15 -4.46 7.82
N GLU A 10 8.86 -3.35 7.96
CA GLU A 10 9.34 -2.59 6.81
C GLU A 10 10.33 -3.37 5.96
N LEU A 11 11.13 -4.24 6.57
CA LEU A 11 12.09 -5.07 5.83
C LEU A 11 11.35 -6.10 4.97
N ALA A 12 10.29 -6.72 5.51
CA ALA A 12 9.49 -7.66 4.76
C ALA A 12 8.76 -6.97 3.61
N VAL A 13 8.23 -5.77 3.85
CA VAL A 13 7.58 -4.98 2.82
C VAL A 13 8.57 -4.63 1.72
N ALA A 14 9.78 -4.20 2.06
CA ALA A 14 10.81 -3.87 1.08
C ALA A 14 11.17 -5.08 0.22
N GLY A 15 11.33 -6.24 0.85
CA GLY A 15 11.62 -7.49 0.12
C GLY A 15 10.51 -7.85 -0.86
N LEU A 16 9.27 -7.73 -0.44
CA LEU A 16 8.11 -7.96 -1.30
C LEU A 16 8.10 -7.00 -2.48
N CYS A 17 8.33 -5.72 -2.24
CA CYS A 17 8.34 -4.72 -3.29
C CYS A 17 9.42 -5.00 -4.33
N ARG A 18 10.62 -5.38 -3.89
CA ARG A 18 11.70 -5.73 -4.81
C ARG A 18 11.35 -6.95 -5.65
N ALA A 19 10.73 -7.95 -5.04
CA ALA A 19 10.36 -9.17 -5.73
C ALA A 19 9.34 -8.93 -6.84
N TYR A 20 8.46 -7.98 -6.67
CA TYR A 20 7.38 -7.70 -7.64
C TYR A 20 7.62 -6.47 -8.50
N GLY A 21 8.76 -5.80 -8.34
CA GLY A 21 9.07 -4.61 -9.15
C GLY A 21 8.27 -3.38 -8.74
N VAL A 22 7.87 -3.29 -7.50
CA VAL A 22 7.18 -2.11 -6.97
C VAL A 22 8.22 -1.02 -6.69
N SER A 23 7.96 0.19 -7.19
CA SER A 23 8.84 1.33 -6.96
C SER A 23 8.46 2.12 -5.72
N LYS A 24 7.18 2.13 -5.36
CA LYS A 24 6.70 2.87 -4.20
C LYS A 24 5.46 2.22 -3.65
N LEU A 25 5.39 2.11 -2.33
CA LEU A 25 4.25 1.55 -1.62
C LEU A 25 3.89 2.47 -0.47
N SER A 26 2.62 2.84 -0.39
CA SER A 26 2.16 3.81 0.61
C SER A 26 0.84 3.38 1.23
N LEU A 27 0.61 3.83 2.45
CA LEU A 27 -0.69 3.69 3.11
C LEU A 27 -1.49 4.96 2.90
N PHE A 28 -2.78 4.81 2.71
CA PHE A 28 -3.67 5.97 2.62
C PHE A 28 -5.06 5.62 3.18
N GLY A 29 -5.93 6.62 3.26
CA GLY A 29 -7.29 6.41 3.70
C GLY A 29 -7.45 6.22 5.20
N SER A 30 -8.37 5.35 5.59
CA SER A 30 -8.80 5.23 6.99
C SER A 30 -7.69 4.81 7.94
N VAL A 31 -6.71 4.05 7.48
CA VAL A 31 -5.61 3.60 8.35
C VAL A 31 -4.78 4.77 8.91
N LEU A 32 -4.81 5.91 8.24
CA LEU A 32 -4.10 7.12 8.68
C LEU A 32 -4.91 7.99 9.64
N ARG A 33 -6.17 7.64 9.88
CA ARG A 33 -7.04 8.39 10.76
C ARG A 33 -6.89 7.92 12.21
N SER A 34 -7.12 8.84 13.13
CA SER A 34 -7.09 8.52 14.55
C SER A 34 -8.24 7.61 14.98
N ASP A 35 -9.33 7.58 14.20
CA ASP A 35 -10.50 6.75 14.47
C ASP A 35 -10.47 5.39 13.73
N PHE A 36 -9.33 5.04 13.15
CA PHE A 36 -9.19 3.76 12.46
C PHE A 36 -9.47 2.58 13.41
N ASN A 37 -10.33 1.69 12.98
CA ASN A 37 -10.66 0.49 13.73
C ASN A 37 -10.05 -0.73 13.02
N PRO A 38 -8.94 -1.29 13.54
CA PRO A 38 -8.28 -2.41 12.87
C PRO A 38 -9.11 -3.67 12.77
N ASP A 39 -10.17 -3.80 13.55
CA ASP A 39 -11.04 -4.98 13.49
C ASP A 39 -12.08 -4.89 12.38
N ARG A 40 -12.31 -3.72 11.82
CA ARG A 40 -13.41 -3.48 10.87
C ARG A 40 -12.98 -2.88 9.55
N SER A 41 -11.84 -2.20 9.52
CA SER A 41 -11.43 -1.46 8.33
C SER A 41 -10.39 -2.21 7.54
N ASP A 42 -10.51 -2.18 6.21
CA ASP A 42 -9.47 -2.64 5.32
C ASP A 42 -8.35 -1.63 5.30
N ILE A 43 -7.14 -2.11 5.01
CA ILE A 43 -5.98 -1.24 4.88
C ILE A 43 -5.86 -0.83 3.42
N ASP A 44 -5.99 0.47 3.15
CA ASP A 44 -5.84 1.01 1.80
C ASP A 44 -4.36 1.22 1.49
N VAL A 45 -3.89 0.57 0.43
CA VAL A 45 -2.48 0.62 0.02
C VAL A 45 -2.40 1.12 -1.41
N LEU A 46 -1.54 2.11 -1.60
CA LEU A 46 -1.25 2.66 -2.92
C LEU A 46 0.06 2.08 -3.42
N VAL A 47 0.04 1.44 -4.60
CA VAL A 47 1.20 0.79 -5.19
C VAL A 47 1.56 1.44 -6.51
N GLU A 48 2.85 1.73 -6.69
CA GLU A 48 3.39 2.22 -7.96
C GLU A 48 4.49 1.29 -8.41
N PHE A 49 4.47 0.92 -9.69
CA PHE A 49 5.45 0.01 -10.25
C PHE A 49 6.59 0.75 -10.92
N ALA A 50 7.78 0.13 -10.95
CA ALA A 50 8.92 0.68 -11.63
C ALA A 50 8.67 0.73 -13.15
N PRO A 51 9.30 1.70 -13.86
CA PRO A 51 9.16 1.76 -15.32
C PRO A 51 9.58 0.44 -15.95
N GLY A 52 8.82 0.00 -16.95
CA GLY A 52 9.11 -1.24 -17.67
C GLY A 52 8.63 -2.50 -16.98
N VAL A 53 8.15 -2.43 -15.75
CA VAL A 53 7.61 -3.59 -15.06
C VAL A 53 6.23 -3.91 -15.63
N HIS A 54 6.07 -5.16 -16.07
CA HIS A 54 4.78 -5.62 -16.54
C HIS A 54 3.84 -5.83 -15.35
N ARG A 55 2.69 -5.19 -15.39
CA ARG A 55 1.70 -5.34 -14.34
C ARG A 55 0.42 -5.93 -14.92
N ASN A 56 -0.19 -6.81 -14.17
CA ASN A 56 -1.45 -7.43 -14.54
C ASN A 56 -2.24 -7.73 -13.29
N LEU A 57 -3.48 -8.17 -13.48
CA LEU A 57 -4.37 -8.42 -12.35
C LEU A 57 -3.84 -9.51 -11.42
N LEU A 58 -3.24 -10.58 -11.96
CA LEU A 58 -2.71 -11.65 -11.13
C LEU A 58 -1.60 -11.14 -10.22
N LYS A 59 -0.69 -10.31 -10.75
CA LYS A 59 0.38 -9.73 -9.94
C LYS A 59 -0.18 -8.86 -8.82
N LEU A 60 -1.18 -8.03 -9.14
CA LEU A 60 -1.82 -7.18 -8.13
C LEU A 60 -2.47 -8.02 -7.04
N LEU A 61 -3.17 -9.10 -7.40
CA LEU A 61 -3.80 -9.98 -6.44
C LEU A 61 -2.79 -10.68 -5.54
N GLU A 62 -1.65 -11.10 -6.09
CA GLU A 62 -0.59 -11.70 -5.30
C GLU A 62 -0.01 -10.72 -4.29
N ILE A 63 0.28 -9.50 -4.72
CA ILE A 63 0.79 -8.46 -3.84
C ILE A 63 -0.20 -8.19 -2.72
N GLN A 64 -1.47 -8.04 -3.07
CA GLN A 64 -2.53 -7.78 -2.11
C GLN A 64 -2.61 -8.88 -1.05
N HIS A 65 -2.57 -10.14 -1.49
CA HIS A 65 -2.63 -11.27 -0.58
C HIS A 65 -1.43 -11.31 0.36
N ARG A 66 -0.23 -11.10 -0.17
CA ARG A 66 0.97 -11.12 0.65
C ARG A 66 1.04 -9.97 1.63
N LEU A 67 0.62 -8.79 1.22
CA LEU A 67 0.54 -7.65 2.14
C LEU A 67 -0.48 -7.92 3.24
N GLY A 68 -1.60 -8.53 2.89
CA GLY A 68 -2.59 -8.93 3.89
C GLY A 68 -2.00 -9.87 4.93
N GLU A 69 -1.18 -10.81 4.50
CA GLU A 69 -0.49 -11.72 5.43
C GLU A 69 0.50 -10.97 6.33
N LEU A 70 1.26 -10.02 5.76
CA LEU A 70 2.22 -9.24 6.55
C LEU A 70 1.55 -8.34 7.57
N PHE A 71 0.42 -7.76 7.21
CA PHE A 71 -0.29 -6.82 8.09
C PHE A 71 -1.26 -7.53 9.02
N GLY A 72 -1.61 -8.79 8.74
CA GLY A 72 -2.64 -9.51 9.47
C GLY A 72 -4.03 -8.92 9.25
N ARG A 73 -4.26 -8.29 8.11
CA ARG A 73 -5.49 -7.58 7.78
C ARG A 73 -5.81 -7.70 6.30
N THR A 74 -7.07 -7.49 5.95
CA THR A 74 -7.46 -7.36 4.56
C THR A 74 -6.88 -6.07 3.98
N VAL A 75 -6.24 -6.19 2.83
CA VAL A 75 -5.63 -5.06 2.13
C VAL A 75 -6.42 -4.76 0.87
N ASP A 76 -6.70 -3.48 0.65
CA ASP A 76 -7.29 -2.99 -0.60
C ASP A 76 -6.18 -2.29 -1.39
N LEU A 77 -5.73 -2.94 -2.45
CA LEU A 77 -4.59 -2.45 -3.23
C LEU A 77 -5.08 -1.59 -4.39
N THR A 78 -4.54 -0.39 -4.49
CA THR A 78 -4.93 0.59 -5.50
C THR A 78 -3.69 1.16 -6.17
N THR A 79 -3.79 1.48 -7.46
CA THR A 79 -2.75 2.21 -8.18
C THR A 79 -3.16 3.66 -8.35
N PRO A 80 -2.21 4.59 -8.52
CA PRO A 80 -2.57 6.01 -8.74
C PRO A 80 -3.50 6.21 -9.93
N GLY A 81 -3.32 5.41 -10.99
CA GLY A 81 -4.17 5.50 -12.16
C GLY A 81 -5.61 5.08 -11.92
N SER A 82 -5.87 4.30 -10.87
CA SER A 82 -7.22 3.87 -10.51
C SER A 82 -7.97 4.87 -9.66
N LEU A 83 -7.29 5.87 -9.13
CA LEU A 83 -7.91 6.90 -8.30
C LEU A 83 -8.59 7.97 -9.15
N SER A 84 -9.70 8.50 -8.65
CA SER A 84 -10.34 9.63 -9.29
C SER A 84 -9.38 10.81 -9.40
N LYS A 85 -9.35 11.48 -10.55
CA LYS A 85 -8.49 12.63 -10.75
C LYS A 85 -8.80 13.78 -9.78
N TYR A 86 -10.02 13.81 -9.22
CA TYR A 86 -10.43 14.88 -8.33
C TYR A 86 -9.77 14.81 -6.95
N PHE A 87 -9.38 13.62 -6.51
CA PHE A 87 -8.73 13.48 -5.21
C PHE A 87 -7.41 12.71 -5.26
N ARG A 88 -6.94 12.34 -6.47
CA ARG A 88 -5.68 11.61 -6.61
C ARG A 88 -4.50 12.36 -5.99
N ASP A 89 -4.42 13.66 -6.26
CA ASP A 89 -3.31 14.47 -5.75
C ASP A 89 -3.33 14.55 -4.23
N ASP A 90 -4.52 14.66 -3.62
CA ASP A 90 -4.65 14.67 -2.17
C ASP A 90 -4.21 13.34 -1.56
N VAL A 91 -4.63 12.22 -2.15
CA VAL A 91 -4.24 10.90 -1.68
C VAL A 91 -2.73 10.72 -1.75
N VAL A 92 -2.12 11.08 -2.88
CA VAL A 92 -0.68 10.93 -3.05
C VAL A 92 0.08 11.85 -2.09
N ALA A 93 -0.39 13.08 -1.89
CA ALA A 93 0.27 14.04 -1.03
C ALA A 93 0.21 13.66 0.45
N THR A 94 -0.87 13.00 0.89
CA THR A 94 -1.07 12.66 2.30
C THR A 94 -0.73 11.22 2.64
N ALA A 95 -0.45 10.38 1.65
CA ALA A 95 -0.14 8.98 1.87
C ALA A 95 1.16 8.82 2.67
N LYS A 96 1.18 7.83 3.54
CA LYS A 96 2.38 7.49 4.30
C LYS A 96 3.20 6.47 3.53
N VAL A 97 4.38 6.84 3.10
CA VAL A 97 5.24 5.96 2.32
C VAL A 97 5.84 4.88 3.20
N LEU A 98 5.68 3.62 2.79
CA LEU A 98 6.29 2.47 3.45
C LEU A 98 7.55 2.02 2.74
N TYR A 99 7.61 2.19 1.43
CA TYR A 99 8.73 1.77 0.60
C TYR A 99 8.87 2.72 -0.58
N ASP A 100 10.07 3.14 -0.85
CA ASP A 100 10.39 4.00 -1.99
C ASP A 100 11.77 3.59 -2.52
N ALA A 101 11.80 3.10 -3.76
CA ALA A 101 13.03 2.61 -4.38
C ALA A 101 13.88 3.74 -4.97
N ALA A 102 13.32 4.94 -5.07
CA ALA A 102 14.03 6.08 -5.67
C ALA A 102 15.12 6.64 -4.77
#